data_1b833d522a8a218d0c5f90a12eab4926
#
_entry.id   1b833d522a8a218d0c5f90a12eab4926
#
_cell.length_a   1.000
_cell.length_b   1.000
_cell.length_c   1.000
_cell.angle_alpha   90.00
_cell.angle_beta   90.00
_cell.angle_gamma   90.00
#
_symmetry.space_group_name_H-M   'P 1'
#
loop_
_entity.id
_entity.type
_entity.pdbx_description
1 polymer ?
#
loop_
_entity_poly.entity_id
_entity_poly.type
_entity_poly.pdbx_seq_one_letter_code
_entity_poly.pdbx_strand_id
1 'polypeptide(L)'
;MTHDSITRAGPSDITAVADLIGDAFQQLDVSKWLVPDPEQRKRILPRNFEIFVEYGVAHGTVEIAGDLLGASVWLPLDGDPLPPPDDYDKRIVDACGEWTDNFRHLDELFDRHHPHEPHHHLAFMAVRPDQQRKGIGSALLQHYHQRLDSAGTAAFLEASSTGSRDLYQRHGYTPLGEPYAVPNGALFFPMWRAPR
;
A
#
# COMPACT_ATOMS: atom_id res chain seq x y z
N MET A 1 24.51 -3.39 8.47
CA MET A 1 24.00 -2.90 7.18
C MET A 1 22.98 -1.84 7.53
N THR A 2 23.23 -0.61 7.15
CA THR A 2 22.46 0.57 7.57
C THR A 2 21.11 0.55 6.88
N HIS A 3 20.04 0.72 7.66
CA HIS A 3 18.66 0.90 7.20
C HIS A 3 18.46 2.17 6.33
N ASP A 4 19.55 2.91 6.07
CA ASP A 4 19.52 4.29 5.58
C ASP A 4 19.55 4.39 4.05
N SER A 5 19.74 3.29 3.31
CA SER A 5 19.66 3.34 1.85
C SER A 5 18.26 3.03 1.37
N ILE A 6 17.54 4.06 0.93
CA ILE A 6 16.29 3.89 0.21
C ILE A 6 16.59 4.08 -1.28
N THR A 7 16.17 3.10 -2.08
CA THR A 7 16.38 3.10 -3.53
C THR A 7 15.05 2.95 -4.25
N ARG A 8 14.98 3.47 -5.47
CA ARG A 8 13.81 3.28 -6.33
C ARG A 8 13.87 1.88 -6.95
N ALA A 9 12.76 1.14 -6.84
CA ALA A 9 12.59 -0.16 -7.48
C ALA A 9 12.42 -0.02 -9.00
N GLY A 10 12.90 -1.01 -9.72
CA GLY A 10 12.72 -1.17 -11.16
C GLY A 10 11.93 -2.44 -11.51
N PRO A 11 11.77 -2.73 -12.82
CA PRO A 11 11.02 -3.91 -13.27
C PRO A 11 11.53 -5.25 -12.72
N SER A 12 12.82 -5.37 -12.43
CA SER A 12 13.42 -6.59 -11.85
C SER A 12 13.04 -6.83 -10.39
N ASP A 13 12.54 -5.82 -9.70
CA ASP A 13 12.24 -5.88 -8.27
C ASP A 13 10.76 -6.20 -7.99
N ILE A 14 9.89 -6.17 -9.01
CA ILE A 14 8.43 -6.24 -8.89
C ILE A 14 8.01 -7.47 -8.07
N THR A 15 8.41 -8.65 -8.48
CA THR A 15 8.02 -9.90 -7.80
C THR A 15 8.51 -9.93 -6.35
N ALA A 16 9.77 -9.52 -6.10
CA ALA A 16 10.33 -9.52 -4.76
C ALA A 16 9.62 -8.52 -3.82
N VAL A 17 9.24 -7.35 -4.34
CA VAL A 17 8.45 -6.36 -3.57
C VAL A 17 7.02 -6.88 -3.32
N ALA A 18 6.39 -7.52 -4.31
CA ALA A 18 5.05 -8.10 -4.15
C ALA A 18 5.05 -9.23 -3.10
N ASP A 19 6.07 -10.09 -3.11
CA ASP A 19 6.26 -11.14 -2.09
C ASP A 19 6.44 -10.53 -0.70
N LEU A 20 7.27 -9.50 -0.55
CA LEU A 20 7.44 -8.79 0.72
C LEU A 20 6.11 -8.22 1.25
N ILE A 21 5.31 -7.57 0.39
CA ILE A 21 4.00 -7.02 0.78
C ILE A 21 3.07 -8.17 1.17
N GLY A 22 3.02 -9.21 0.36
CA GLY A 22 2.22 -10.41 0.62
C GLY A 22 2.54 -11.02 1.99
N ASP A 23 3.81 -11.21 2.31
CA ASP A 23 4.26 -11.76 3.58
C ASP A 23 3.93 -10.85 4.78
N ALA A 24 4.17 -9.55 4.63
CA ALA A 24 3.90 -8.58 5.70
C ALA A 24 2.39 -8.47 6.03
N PHE A 25 1.53 -8.71 5.04
CA PHE A 25 0.08 -8.53 5.17
C PHE A 25 -0.67 -9.81 5.56
N GLN A 26 0.00 -10.96 5.69
CA GLN A 26 -0.62 -12.24 6.01
C GLN A 26 -1.53 -12.22 7.26
N GLN A 27 -1.17 -11.43 8.26
CA GLN A 27 -1.85 -11.42 9.55
C GLN A 27 -2.89 -10.29 9.69
N LEU A 28 -3.02 -9.41 8.69
CA LEU A 28 -4.04 -8.36 8.72
C LEU A 28 -5.44 -8.98 8.68
N ASP A 29 -6.36 -8.42 9.45
CA ASP A 29 -7.73 -8.93 9.50
C ASP A 29 -8.46 -8.78 8.18
N VAL A 30 -8.16 -7.71 7.40
CA VAL A 30 -8.64 -7.57 6.02
C VAL A 30 -8.13 -8.70 5.13
N SER A 31 -6.86 -9.09 5.25
CA SER A 31 -6.30 -10.19 4.46
C SER A 31 -6.93 -11.54 4.79
N LYS A 32 -7.27 -11.76 6.05
CA LYS A 32 -8.01 -12.97 6.49
C LYS A 32 -9.44 -12.99 5.95
N TRP A 33 -10.05 -11.84 5.73
CA TRP A 33 -11.34 -11.75 5.08
C TRP A 33 -11.23 -11.95 3.56
N LEU A 34 -10.24 -11.33 2.91
CA LEU A 34 -9.99 -11.52 1.48
C LEU A 34 -9.79 -12.99 1.13
N VAL A 35 -8.94 -13.69 1.87
CA VAL A 35 -8.63 -15.11 1.68
C VAL A 35 -8.51 -15.77 3.05
N PRO A 36 -9.57 -16.42 3.57
CA PRO A 36 -9.59 -17.02 4.90
C PRO A 36 -8.57 -18.13 5.11
N ASP A 37 -8.38 -19.00 4.10
CA ASP A 37 -7.42 -20.09 4.16
C ASP A 37 -5.97 -19.57 4.12
N PRO A 38 -5.12 -19.86 5.14
CA PRO A 38 -3.78 -19.31 5.22
C PRO A 38 -2.83 -19.78 4.11
N GLU A 39 -2.98 -21.00 3.62
CA GLU A 39 -2.11 -21.52 2.55
C GLU A 39 -2.49 -20.92 1.19
N GLN A 40 -3.78 -20.75 0.93
CA GLN A 40 -4.23 -20.02 -0.26
C GLN A 40 -3.81 -18.54 -0.19
N ARG A 41 -3.96 -17.92 0.98
CA ARG A 41 -3.58 -16.51 1.20
C ARG A 41 -2.10 -16.25 0.90
N LYS A 42 -1.19 -17.14 1.31
CA LYS A 42 0.24 -17.06 0.99
C LYS A 42 0.52 -17.05 -0.52
N ARG A 43 -0.30 -17.72 -1.32
CA ARG A 43 -0.14 -17.78 -2.77
C ARG A 43 -0.83 -16.64 -3.51
N ILE A 44 -1.98 -16.21 -2.99
CA ILE A 44 -2.87 -15.24 -3.66
C ILE A 44 -2.40 -13.81 -3.43
N LEU A 45 -2.08 -13.43 -2.18
CA LEU A 45 -1.70 -12.04 -1.88
C LEU A 45 -0.51 -11.54 -2.69
N PRO A 46 0.62 -12.27 -2.81
CA PRO A 46 1.73 -11.80 -3.65
C PRO A 46 1.32 -11.58 -5.11
N ARG A 47 0.54 -12.49 -5.69
CA ARG A 47 0.07 -12.37 -7.07
C ARG A 47 -0.83 -11.18 -7.30
N ASN A 48 -1.72 -10.90 -6.33
CA ASN A 48 -2.54 -9.69 -6.39
C ASN A 48 -1.70 -8.43 -6.25
N PHE A 49 -0.77 -8.39 -5.29
CA PHE A 49 0.10 -7.23 -5.10
C PHE A 49 1.06 -7.00 -6.27
N GLU A 50 1.46 -8.04 -7.00
CA GLU A 50 2.31 -7.90 -8.19
C GLU A 50 1.67 -7.00 -9.25
N ILE A 51 0.33 -7.04 -9.43
CA ILE A 51 -0.41 -6.16 -10.33
C ILE A 51 -0.18 -4.69 -9.96
N PHE A 52 -0.29 -4.37 -8.68
CA PHE A 52 -0.18 -3.00 -8.19
C PHE A 52 1.28 -2.52 -8.04
N VAL A 53 2.21 -3.41 -7.74
CA VAL A 53 3.64 -3.08 -7.71
C VAL A 53 4.14 -2.77 -9.11
N GLU A 54 3.77 -3.58 -10.11
CA GLU A 54 4.05 -3.33 -11.52
C GLU A 54 3.49 -1.97 -11.94
N TYR A 55 2.23 -1.71 -11.60
CA TYR A 55 1.58 -0.44 -11.87
C TYR A 55 2.29 0.74 -11.19
N GLY A 56 2.72 0.56 -9.93
CA GLY A 56 3.50 1.56 -9.20
C GLY A 56 4.88 1.83 -9.81
N VAL A 57 5.55 0.80 -10.36
CA VAL A 57 6.82 0.97 -11.09
C VAL A 57 6.63 1.75 -12.39
N ALA A 58 5.52 1.50 -13.09
CA ALA A 58 5.21 2.15 -14.38
C ALA A 58 4.72 3.59 -14.23
N HIS A 59 3.81 3.85 -13.28
CA HIS A 59 3.07 5.11 -13.17
C HIS A 59 3.33 5.90 -11.89
N GLY A 60 4.10 5.35 -10.95
CA GLY A 60 4.34 5.96 -9.65
C GLY A 60 5.78 5.88 -9.20
N THR A 61 5.93 5.62 -7.92
CA THR A 61 7.24 5.39 -7.30
C THR A 61 7.14 4.21 -6.32
N VAL A 62 7.97 3.21 -6.53
CA VAL A 62 8.18 2.12 -5.59
C VAL A 62 9.54 2.29 -4.96
N GLU A 63 9.61 2.32 -3.64
CA GLU A 63 10.86 2.46 -2.88
C GLU A 63 11.15 1.21 -2.08
N ILE A 64 12.42 0.85 -2.00
CA ILE A 64 12.95 -0.28 -1.23
C ILE A 64 13.93 0.24 -0.19
N ALA A 65 13.76 -0.16 1.06
CA ALA A 65 14.67 0.14 2.16
C ALA A 65 15.67 -1.01 2.35
N GLY A 66 16.97 -0.68 2.30
CA GLY A 66 18.07 -1.63 2.48
C GLY A 66 18.01 -2.80 1.49
N ASP A 67 18.36 -3.99 1.95
CA ASP A 67 18.25 -5.23 1.18
C ASP A 67 16.83 -5.82 1.36
N LEU A 68 15.85 -5.16 0.75
CA LEU A 68 14.42 -5.54 0.79
C LEU A 68 13.88 -5.75 2.22
N LEU A 69 14.26 -4.87 3.15
CA LEU A 69 13.77 -4.90 4.54
C LEU A 69 12.37 -4.29 4.66
N GLY A 70 12.01 -3.44 3.73
CA GLY A 70 10.71 -2.81 3.60
C GLY A 70 10.55 -2.18 2.23
N ALA A 71 9.31 -1.90 1.86
CA ALA A 71 8.98 -1.21 0.61
C ALA A 71 7.77 -0.31 0.79
N SER A 72 7.65 0.71 -0.08
CA SER A 72 6.47 1.57 -0.22
C SER A 72 6.10 1.74 -1.69
N VAL A 73 4.81 1.81 -1.96
CA VAL A 73 4.25 2.02 -3.30
C VAL A 73 3.42 3.30 -3.27
N TRP A 74 3.83 4.29 -4.06
CA TRP A 74 3.21 5.60 -4.15
C TRP A 74 2.68 5.86 -5.56
N LEU A 75 1.44 6.35 -5.64
CA LEU A 75 0.79 6.74 -6.89
C LEU A 75 0.52 8.25 -6.89
N PRO A 76 1.00 9.01 -7.89
CA PRO A 76 0.69 10.43 -8.03
C PRO A 76 -0.74 10.59 -8.58
N LEU A 77 -1.61 11.20 -7.79
CA LEU A 77 -3.00 11.55 -8.15
C LEU A 77 -3.19 13.07 -8.04
N ASP A 78 -2.17 13.82 -8.45
CA ASP A 78 -2.08 15.28 -8.40
C ASP A 78 -2.14 15.95 -9.78
N GLY A 79 -2.45 15.16 -10.81
CA GLY A 79 -2.54 15.61 -12.20
C GLY A 79 -3.68 14.93 -12.97
N ASP A 80 -3.41 14.54 -14.21
CA ASP A 80 -4.34 13.76 -15.02
C ASP A 80 -4.61 12.38 -14.38
N PRO A 81 -5.84 11.84 -14.53
CA PRO A 81 -6.14 10.50 -14.03
C PRO A 81 -5.18 9.46 -14.59
N LEU A 82 -4.65 8.60 -13.72
CA LEU A 82 -3.84 7.47 -14.14
C LEU A 82 -4.72 6.46 -14.90
N PRO A 83 -4.18 5.82 -15.97
CA PRO A 83 -4.91 4.75 -16.64
C PRO A 83 -5.10 3.56 -15.66
N PRO A 84 -6.16 2.75 -15.81
CA PRO A 84 -6.26 1.53 -15.01
C PRO A 84 -5.09 0.57 -15.34
N PRO A 85 -4.73 -0.35 -14.43
CA PRO A 85 -3.77 -1.41 -14.74
C PRO A 85 -4.21 -2.21 -15.98
N ASP A 86 -3.26 -2.53 -16.86
CA ASP A 86 -3.54 -3.29 -18.07
C ASP A 86 -4.19 -4.64 -17.75
N ASP A 87 -5.26 -4.99 -18.47
CA ASP A 87 -6.01 -6.24 -18.30
C ASP A 87 -6.44 -6.55 -16.86
N TYR A 88 -6.71 -5.52 -16.04
CA TYR A 88 -6.97 -5.66 -14.61
C TYR A 88 -8.01 -6.73 -14.29
N ASP A 89 -9.18 -6.70 -14.94
CA ASP A 89 -10.26 -7.66 -14.71
C ASP A 89 -9.84 -9.11 -14.93
N LYS A 90 -9.03 -9.37 -15.93
CA LYS A 90 -8.49 -10.71 -16.20
C LYS A 90 -7.43 -11.08 -15.16
N ARG A 91 -6.52 -10.17 -14.87
CA ARG A 91 -5.39 -10.40 -13.95
C ARG A 91 -5.88 -10.68 -12.53
N ILE A 92 -6.90 -9.95 -12.04
CA ILE A 92 -7.45 -10.18 -10.69
C ILE A 92 -8.14 -11.55 -10.60
N VAL A 93 -8.84 -11.99 -11.66
CA VAL A 93 -9.43 -13.35 -11.71
C VAL A 93 -8.33 -14.42 -11.71
N ASP A 94 -7.29 -14.26 -12.52
CA ASP A 94 -6.18 -15.20 -12.61
C ASP A 94 -5.36 -15.28 -11.31
N ALA A 95 -5.24 -14.16 -10.57
CA ALA A 95 -4.53 -14.09 -9.31
C ALA A 95 -5.35 -14.63 -8.13
N CYS A 96 -6.63 -14.22 -8.02
CA CYS A 96 -7.46 -14.39 -6.83
C CYS A 96 -8.43 -15.59 -6.91
N GLY A 97 -8.73 -16.09 -8.12
CA GLY A 97 -9.59 -17.25 -8.34
C GLY A 97 -10.96 -17.09 -7.69
N GLU A 98 -11.36 -18.06 -6.87
CA GLU A 98 -12.65 -18.05 -6.15
C GLU A 98 -12.85 -16.85 -5.20
N TRP A 99 -11.78 -16.16 -4.82
CA TRP A 99 -11.82 -15.01 -3.91
C TRP A 99 -11.93 -13.67 -4.63
N THR A 100 -11.99 -13.64 -5.95
CA THR A 100 -12.01 -12.41 -6.78
C THR A 100 -13.07 -11.41 -6.33
N ASP A 101 -14.26 -11.87 -5.96
CA ASP A 101 -15.35 -10.99 -5.55
C ASP A 101 -15.03 -10.22 -4.24
N ASN A 102 -14.24 -10.81 -3.33
CA ASN A 102 -13.80 -10.11 -2.12
C ASN A 102 -12.84 -8.96 -2.47
N PHE A 103 -11.92 -9.18 -3.42
CA PHE A 103 -10.98 -8.15 -3.88
C PHE A 103 -11.71 -7.01 -4.60
N ARG A 104 -12.64 -7.33 -5.52
CA ARG A 104 -13.48 -6.33 -6.18
C ARG A 104 -14.30 -5.51 -5.20
N HIS A 105 -14.86 -6.16 -4.18
CA HIS A 105 -15.58 -5.45 -3.12
C HIS A 105 -14.67 -4.49 -2.35
N LEU A 106 -13.41 -4.88 -2.10
CA LEU A 106 -12.43 -4.00 -1.47
C LEU A 106 -12.09 -2.80 -2.36
N ASP A 107 -11.90 -3.02 -3.68
CA ASP A 107 -11.67 -1.95 -4.64
C ASP A 107 -12.82 -0.94 -4.65
N GLU A 108 -14.08 -1.42 -4.69
CA GLU A 108 -15.26 -0.57 -4.61
C GLU A 108 -15.36 0.22 -3.30
N LEU A 109 -14.87 -0.35 -2.20
CA LEU A 109 -14.79 0.36 -0.92
C LEU A 109 -13.75 1.49 -0.98
N PHE A 110 -12.57 1.22 -1.52
CA PHE A 110 -11.53 2.23 -1.72
C PHE A 110 -12.01 3.35 -2.63
N ASP A 111 -12.56 3.04 -3.80
CA ASP A 111 -13.08 4.02 -4.76
C ASP A 111 -14.11 4.97 -4.14
N ARG A 112 -14.99 4.45 -3.29
CA ARG A 112 -16.04 5.25 -2.60
C ARG A 112 -15.49 6.22 -1.56
N HIS A 113 -14.34 5.92 -0.97
CA HIS A 113 -13.76 6.71 0.11
C HIS A 113 -12.53 7.49 -0.31
N HIS A 114 -12.09 7.33 -1.57
CA HIS A 114 -10.93 8.01 -2.11
C HIS A 114 -11.19 9.52 -2.27
N PRO A 115 -10.29 10.39 -1.79
CA PRO A 115 -10.44 11.84 -1.95
C PRO A 115 -10.23 12.26 -3.42
N HIS A 116 -10.90 13.34 -3.84
CA HIS A 116 -10.78 13.90 -5.18
C HIS A 116 -9.71 15.01 -5.27
N GLU A 117 -9.26 15.53 -4.13
CA GLU A 117 -8.24 16.56 -4.09
C GLU A 117 -6.89 16.02 -4.58
N PRO A 118 -6.10 16.82 -5.30
CA PRO A 118 -4.78 16.40 -5.76
C PRO A 118 -3.86 15.93 -4.62
N HIS A 119 -3.30 14.73 -4.73
CA HIS A 119 -2.43 14.15 -3.70
C HIS A 119 -1.55 13.03 -4.27
N HIS A 120 -0.59 12.55 -3.47
CA HIS A 120 0.03 11.24 -3.70
C HIS A 120 -0.56 10.21 -2.76
N HIS A 121 -1.01 9.09 -3.30
CA HIS A 121 -1.57 7.96 -2.54
C HIS A 121 -0.46 6.98 -2.16
N LEU A 122 -0.29 6.75 -0.86
CA LEU A 122 0.50 5.61 -0.37
C LEU A 122 -0.37 4.35 -0.44
N ALA A 123 -0.33 3.66 -1.58
CA ALA A 123 -1.13 2.46 -1.82
C ALA A 123 -0.70 1.30 -0.90
N PHE A 124 0.62 1.07 -0.76
CA PHE A 124 1.14 0.03 0.13
C PHE A 124 2.41 0.50 0.84
N MET A 125 2.56 0.09 2.09
CA MET A 125 3.82 0.12 2.82
C MET A 125 3.95 -1.15 3.64
N ALA A 126 5.05 -1.84 3.43
CA ALA A 126 5.34 -3.10 4.11
C ALA A 126 6.76 -3.11 4.68
N VAL A 127 6.92 -3.76 5.82
CA VAL A 127 8.21 -4.05 6.44
C VAL A 127 8.23 -5.53 6.77
N ARG A 128 9.32 -6.22 6.44
CA ARG A 128 9.51 -7.63 6.77
C ARG A 128 9.10 -7.89 8.23
N PRO A 129 8.33 -8.97 8.52
CA PRO A 129 7.81 -9.23 9.86
C PRO A 129 8.90 -9.27 10.95
N ASP A 130 10.08 -9.83 10.65
CA ASP A 130 11.24 -9.92 11.56
C ASP A 130 12.00 -8.58 11.73
N GLN A 131 11.68 -7.57 10.91
CA GLN A 131 12.32 -6.25 10.89
C GLN A 131 11.39 -5.11 11.35
N GLN A 132 10.16 -5.42 11.68
CA GLN A 132 9.19 -4.42 12.16
C GLN A 132 9.64 -3.77 13.48
N ARG A 133 9.14 -2.55 13.73
CA ARG A 133 9.45 -1.74 14.92
C ARG A 133 10.92 -1.30 15.04
N LYS A 134 11.69 -1.37 13.97
CA LYS A 134 13.10 -0.92 13.90
C LYS A 134 13.27 0.40 13.13
N GLY A 135 12.18 1.15 12.89
CA GLY A 135 12.22 2.46 12.23
C GLY A 135 12.15 2.44 10.70
N ILE A 136 12.15 1.26 10.06
CA ILE A 136 12.19 1.15 8.58
C ILE A 136 10.98 1.84 7.93
N GLY A 137 9.76 1.60 8.41
CA GLY A 137 8.57 2.29 7.90
C GLY A 137 8.62 3.80 8.07
N SER A 138 9.19 4.28 9.21
CA SER A 138 9.41 5.71 9.43
C SER A 138 10.42 6.30 8.44
N ALA A 139 11.49 5.57 8.12
CA ALA A 139 12.49 6.01 7.15
C ALA A 139 11.88 6.12 5.73
N LEU A 140 11.10 5.13 5.28
CA LEU A 140 10.38 5.17 4.01
C LEU A 140 9.45 6.39 3.93
N LEU A 141 8.63 6.62 4.97
CA LEU A 141 7.74 7.78 5.02
C LEU A 141 8.53 9.11 4.95
N GLN A 142 9.57 9.26 5.77
CA GLN A 142 10.36 10.48 5.81
C GLN A 142 11.04 10.77 4.48
N HIS A 143 11.59 9.74 3.83
CA HIS A 143 12.24 9.87 2.53
C HIS A 143 11.27 10.41 1.46
N TYR A 144 10.09 9.82 1.35
CA TYR A 144 9.12 10.25 0.35
C TYR A 144 8.48 11.60 0.71
N HIS A 145 8.23 11.87 2.00
CA HIS A 145 7.66 13.15 2.46
C HIS A 145 8.56 14.34 2.15
N GLN A 146 9.89 14.21 2.18
CA GLN A 146 10.80 15.28 1.76
C GLN A 146 10.52 15.75 0.33
N ARG A 147 10.24 14.80 -0.56
CA ARG A 147 9.86 15.10 -1.95
C ARG A 147 8.50 15.79 -2.01
N LEU A 148 7.50 15.28 -1.28
CA LEU A 148 6.16 15.88 -1.26
C LEU A 148 6.16 17.29 -0.69
N ASP A 149 6.88 17.52 0.42
CA ASP A 149 7.01 18.82 1.06
C ASP A 149 7.68 19.83 0.13
N SER A 150 8.74 19.41 -0.57
CA SER A 150 9.42 20.26 -1.56
C SER A 150 8.54 20.62 -2.76
N ALA A 151 7.60 19.75 -3.12
CA ALA A 151 6.65 19.96 -4.23
C ALA A 151 5.35 20.64 -3.78
N GLY A 152 5.13 20.85 -2.48
CA GLY A 152 3.87 21.36 -1.95
C GLY A 152 2.68 20.42 -2.14
N THR A 153 2.94 19.10 -2.23
CA THR A 153 1.94 18.09 -2.56
C THR A 153 1.48 17.35 -1.30
N ALA A 154 0.17 17.15 -1.17
CA ALA A 154 -0.43 16.39 -0.08
C ALA A 154 -0.24 14.87 -0.26
N ALA A 155 -0.48 14.12 0.81
CA ALA A 155 -0.49 12.66 0.79
C ALA A 155 -1.77 12.09 1.41
N PHE A 156 -2.23 10.98 0.85
CA PHE A 156 -3.37 10.20 1.34
C PHE A 156 -2.98 8.74 1.53
N LEU A 157 -3.63 8.07 2.46
CA LEU A 157 -3.54 6.62 2.67
C LEU A 157 -4.76 6.11 3.45
N GLU A 158 -4.98 4.81 3.40
CA GLU A 158 -5.86 4.08 4.32
C GLU A 158 -5.03 3.19 5.25
N ALA A 159 -5.03 3.51 6.54
CA ALA A 159 -4.37 2.65 7.52
C ALA A 159 -5.25 1.41 7.81
N SER A 160 -4.67 0.22 7.70
CA SER A 160 -5.37 -1.07 7.86
C SER A 160 -5.34 -1.62 9.29
N SER A 161 -4.82 -0.86 10.24
CA SER A 161 -4.76 -1.23 11.64
C SER A 161 -4.55 0.00 12.54
N THR A 162 -4.86 -0.12 13.82
CA THR A 162 -4.58 0.94 14.80
C THR A 162 -3.09 1.21 14.94
N GLY A 163 -2.26 0.18 14.85
CA GLY A 163 -0.80 0.34 14.92
C GLY A 163 -0.21 1.12 13.74
N SER A 164 -0.70 0.86 12.52
CA SER A 164 -0.29 1.64 11.33
C SER A 164 -0.85 3.06 11.38
N ARG A 165 -2.11 3.24 11.80
CA ARG A 165 -2.70 4.57 12.03
C ARG A 165 -1.84 5.41 12.98
N ASP A 166 -1.42 4.86 14.11
CA ASP A 166 -0.61 5.57 15.10
C ASP A 166 0.79 5.91 14.54
N LEU A 167 1.35 5.06 13.67
CA LEU A 167 2.58 5.38 12.93
C LEU A 167 2.36 6.60 12.03
N TYR A 168 1.31 6.59 11.20
CA TYR A 168 1.02 7.67 10.26
C TYR A 168 0.71 8.99 10.97
N GLN A 169 0.01 8.97 12.12
CA GLN A 169 -0.20 10.16 12.94
C GLN A 169 1.11 10.80 13.39
N ARG A 170 2.10 10.00 13.83
CA ARG A 170 3.43 10.52 14.18
C ARG A 170 4.17 11.15 12.99
N HIS A 171 3.81 10.78 11.77
CA HIS A 171 4.35 11.35 10.53
C HIS A 171 3.49 12.46 9.93
N GLY A 172 2.51 12.98 10.69
CA GLY A 172 1.75 14.18 10.35
C GLY A 172 0.46 13.92 9.59
N TYR A 173 0.03 12.67 9.48
CA TYR A 173 -1.30 12.37 8.96
C TYR A 173 -2.38 12.63 10.01
N THR A 174 -3.50 13.13 9.56
CA THR A 174 -4.72 13.33 10.35
C THR A 174 -5.87 12.51 9.75
N PRO A 175 -6.87 12.11 10.54
CA PRO A 175 -8.05 11.42 9.99
C PRO A 175 -8.73 12.24 8.89
N LEU A 176 -9.14 11.57 7.82
CA LEU A 176 -9.96 12.12 6.74
C LEU A 176 -11.30 11.37 6.72
N GLY A 177 -12.32 11.94 7.37
CA GLY A 177 -13.62 11.28 7.52
C GLY A 177 -13.62 10.16 8.57
N GLU A 178 -14.68 9.35 8.51
CA GLU A 178 -14.88 8.25 9.45
C GLU A 178 -14.21 6.94 8.94
N PRO A 179 -13.73 6.08 9.85
CA PRO A 179 -13.29 4.75 9.47
C PRO A 179 -14.41 3.95 8.83
N TYR A 180 -14.07 3.10 7.88
CA TYR A 180 -15.01 2.17 7.25
C TYR A 180 -14.54 0.71 7.37
N ALA A 181 -15.49 -0.22 7.29
CA ALA A 181 -15.22 -1.63 7.56
C ALA A 181 -15.46 -2.50 6.33
N VAL A 182 -14.66 -3.55 6.19
CA VAL A 182 -14.99 -4.71 5.36
C VAL A 182 -15.95 -5.65 6.11
N PRO A 183 -16.62 -6.60 5.42
CA PRO A 183 -17.67 -7.44 6.02
C PRO A 183 -17.32 -8.19 7.30
N ASN A 184 -16.06 -8.53 7.54
CA ASN A 184 -15.64 -9.17 8.81
C ASN A 184 -15.40 -8.18 9.96
N GLY A 185 -15.63 -6.87 9.74
CA GLY A 185 -15.44 -5.81 10.72
C GLY A 185 -14.01 -5.24 10.80
N ALA A 186 -13.08 -5.70 9.96
CA ALA A 186 -11.76 -5.09 9.87
C ALA A 186 -11.89 -3.66 9.33
N LEU A 187 -11.18 -2.71 9.97
CA LEU A 187 -11.33 -1.29 9.71
C LEU A 187 -10.21 -0.75 8.85
N PHE A 188 -10.59 0.18 7.97
CA PHE A 188 -9.69 1.13 7.33
C PHE A 188 -9.89 2.52 7.92
N PHE A 189 -8.77 3.23 8.08
CA PHE A 189 -8.73 4.59 8.61
C PHE A 189 -8.19 5.50 7.50
N PRO A 190 -9.05 6.23 6.76
CA PRO A 190 -8.60 7.22 5.78
C PRO A 190 -7.83 8.34 6.49
N MET A 191 -6.67 8.69 5.95
CA MET A 191 -5.81 9.68 6.58
C MET A 191 -5.16 10.60 5.54
N TRP A 192 -5.06 11.88 5.88
CA TRP A 192 -4.52 12.94 5.04
C TRP A 192 -3.34 13.63 5.68
N ARG A 193 -2.33 13.95 4.87
CA ARG A 193 -1.19 14.77 5.27
C ARG A 193 -1.04 15.96 4.32
N ALA A 194 -1.18 17.18 4.85
CA ALA A 194 -0.80 18.38 4.12
C ALA A 194 0.73 18.48 4.00
N PRO A 195 1.27 19.11 2.93
CA PRO A 195 2.70 19.39 2.81
C PRO A 195 3.16 20.33 3.94
N ARG A 196 4.44 20.28 4.28
CA ARG A 196 5.05 21.08 5.36
C ARG A 196 6.19 21.95 4.86
#